data_b004f8e92f5067731b7d6c7d3b7b1328
#
_entry.id   b004f8e92f5067731b7d6c7d3b7b1328
#
_cell.length_a   1.000
_cell.length_b   1.000
_cell.length_c   1.000
_cell.angle_alpha   90.00
_cell.angle_beta   90.00
_cell.angle_gamma   90.00
#
_symmetry.space_group_name_H-M   'P 1'
#
loop_
_entity.id
_entity.type
_entity.pdbx_description
1 polymer ?
#
loop_
_entity_poly.entity_id
_entity_poly.type
_entity_poly.pdbx_seq_one_letter_code
_entity_poly.pdbx_strand_id
1 'polypeptide(L)'
;MKNPVMTASGTFGYGIEFEDVVDLTAIGGIIVKGTTFQPRQGNDYPRMAETPSGMLNCVGLQNKGVQYFCETIYPKIRKIDTEMIVNVSGSSPEDYARCAECIDALEDIHAIELNISCPNVHDGGMAFGVTTEGASSVVRAVRKAYNKTLIVKLSPNVTDIVSIAKAVEAEGADSVSLINTLMGTAIDIEKRKRMLSIGTGGLSGPCVKPVALRMVYQVAKAVNIPVIGLGGISSATDAIEFIMAGASAIEIGTANFLDPAISAKVAQGINDWLDAHNIAFVRDIIGVAE
;
A
#
# COMPACT_ATOMS: atom_id res chain seq x y z
N MET A 1 -14.18 2.46 -8.11
CA MET A 1 -14.25 1.27 -7.21
C MET A 1 -15.68 1.10 -6.69
N LYS A 2 -16.11 -0.13 -6.41
CA LYS A 2 -17.45 -0.48 -5.89
C LYS A 2 -17.64 -0.08 -4.41
N ASN A 3 -16.57 -0.16 -3.63
CA ASN A 3 -16.51 0.24 -2.24
C ASN A 3 -15.10 0.77 -1.90
N PRO A 4 -14.88 1.41 -0.74
CA PRO A 4 -13.61 2.06 -0.42
C PRO A 4 -12.51 1.13 0.11
N VAL A 5 -12.71 -0.20 0.12
CA VAL A 5 -11.79 -1.15 0.75
C VAL A 5 -10.91 -1.82 -0.30
N MET A 6 -9.60 -1.78 -0.09
CA MET A 6 -8.59 -2.43 -0.93
C MET A 6 -7.71 -3.37 -0.11
N THR A 7 -7.06 -4.33 -0.79
CA THR A 7 -5.97 -5.09 -0.18
C THR A 7 -4.65 -4.37 -0.40
N ALA A 8 -3.78 -4.33 0.62
CA ALA A 8 -2.46 -3.72 0.52
C ALA A 8 -1.47 -4.61 -0.23
N SER A 9 -0.60 -4.00 -1.02
CA SER A 9 0.46 -4.71 -1.74
C SER A 9 1.35 -5.55 -0.81
N GLY A 10 1.73 -6.72 -1.29
CA GLY A 10 2.61 -7.65 -0.58
C GLY A 10 1.91 -8.58 0.41
N THR A 11 0.60 -8.47 0.60
CA THR A 11 -0.18 -9.28 1.54
C THR A 11 -1.27 -10.13 0.89
N PHE A 12 -1.55 -9.91 -0.40
CA PHE A 12 -2.64 -10.58 -1.11
C PHE A 12 -2.23 -11.09 -2.52
N GLY A 13 -0.94 -11.30 -2.75
CA GLY A 13 -0.42 -11.82 -4.02
C GLY A 13 -0.87 -10.98 -5.22
N TYR A 14 -1.48 -11.64 -6.20
CA TYR A 14 -2.12 -11.02 -7.37
C TYR A 14 -3.67 -11.13 -7.30
N GLY A 15 -4.20 -11.62 -6.16
CA GLY A 15 -5.62 -11.89 -5.94
C GLY A 15 -6.03 -13.30 -6.37
N ILE A 16 -5.59 -13.77 -7.52
CA ILE A 16 -5.94 -15.10 -8.07
C ILE A 16 -5.59 -16.28 -7.14
N GLU A 17 -4.63 -16.10 -6.25
CA GLU A 17 -4.25 -17.11 -5.26
C GLU A 17 -5.35 -17.36 -4.22
N PHE A 18 -6.34 -16.48 -4.14
CA PHE A 18 -7.43 -16.54 -3.16
C PHE A 18 -8.82 -16.70 -3.80
N GLU A 19 -8.94 -16.83 -5.13
CA GLU A 19 -10.22 -16.87 -5.85
C GLU A 19 -11.14 -18.04 -5.41
N ASP A 20 -10.57 -19.14 -4.93
CA ASP A 20 -11.33 -20.30 -4.45
C ASP A 20 -11.89 -20.13 -3.02
N VAL A 21 -11.41 -19.12 -2.27
CA VAL A 21 -11.73 -18.96 -0.83
C VAL A 21 -12.29 -17.57 -0.48
N VAL A 22 -12.17 -16.61 -1.39
CA VAL A 22 -12.63 -15.22 -1.20
C VAL A 22 -13.40 -14.77 -2.44
N ASP A 23 -14.55 -14.16 -2.24
CA ASP A 23 -15.24 -13.43 -3.29
C ASP A 23 -14.47 -12.12 -3.57
N LEU A 24 -13.62 -12.14 -4.59
CA LEU A 24 -12.80 -10.99 -4.98
C LEU A 24 -13.65 -9.81 -5.47
N THR A 25 -14.87 -10.06 -5.94
CA THR A 25 -15.78 -8.99 -6.44
C THR A 25 -16.38 -8.16 -5.31
N ALA A 26 -16.35 -8.66 -4.07
CA ALA A 26 -16.76 -7.93 -2.87
C ALA A 26 -15.71 -6.92 -2.39
N ILE A 27 -14.47 -6.98 -2.92
CA ILE A 27 -13.38 -6.07 -2.60
C ILE A 27 -13.37 -4.91 -3.61
N GLY A 28 -13.23 -3.67 -3.15
CA GLY A 28 -13.23 -2.48 -4.01
C GLY A 28 -12.02 -2.38 -4.93
N GLY A 29 -10.86 -2.88 -4.48
CA GLY A 29 -9.65 -2.96 -5.30
C GLY A 29 -8.59 -3.88 -4.70
N ILE A 30 -7.72 -4.41 -5.55
CA ILE A 30 -6.60 -5.25 -5.15
C ILE A 30 -5.30 -4.58 -5.60
N ILE A 31 -4.48 -4.16 -4.60
CA ILE A 31 -3.14 -3.67 -4.91
C ILE A 31 -2.22 -4.88 -4.97
N VAL A 32 -1.88 -5.27 -6.18
CA VAL A 32 -1.13 -6.51 -6.43
C VAL A 32 0.32 -6.42 -5.96
N LYS A 33 0.98 -7.56 -5.95
CA LYS A 33 2.39 -7.72 -5.58
C LYS A 33 3.27 -6.66 -6.23
N GLY A 34 4.14 -6.05 -5.42
CA GLY A 34 5.11 -5.06 -5.89
C GLY A 34 5.93 -5.57 -7.07
N THR A 35 5.95 -4.79 -8.15
CA THR A 35 6.56 -5.09 -9.44
C THR A 35 7.70 -4.11 -9.70
N THR A 36 8.84 -4.62 -10.16
CA THR A 36 10.02 -3.84 -10.56
C THR A 36 10.32 -4.06 -12.04
N PHE A 37 11.06 -3.14 -12.66
CA PHE A 37 11.43 -3.29 -14.07
C PHE A 37 12.16 -4.60 -14.32
N GLN A 38 13.20 -4.91 -13.52
CA GLN A 38 13.90 -6.20 -13.53
C GLN A 38 13.42 -7.13 -12.41
N PRO A 39 13.55 -8.46 -12.54
CA PRO A 39 13.28 -9.41 -11.46
C PRO A 39 14.11 -9.15 -10.21
N ARG A 40 13.56 -9.42 -9.02
CA ARG A 40 14.27 -9.38 -7.73
C ARG A 40 14.08 -10.67 -6.95
N GLN A 41 15.15 -11.21 -6.40
CA GLN A 41 15.14 -12.42 -5.56
C GLN A 41 14.62 -12.13 -4.13
N GLY A 42 14.69 -10.86 -3.70
CA GLY A 42 14.44 -10.49 -2.30
C GLY A 42 15.61 -10.84 -1.39
N ASN A 43 15.41 -10.63 -0.08
CA ASN A 43 16.40 -10.90 0.94
C ASN A 43 16.45 -12.39 1.32
N ASP A 44 17.51 -12.82 2.00
CA ASP A 44 17.66 -14.18 2.56
C ASP A 44 16.68 -14.41 3.74
N TYR A 45 16.44 -15.67 4.08
CA TYR A 45 15.66 -16.06 5.24
C TYR A 45 16.50 -15.99 6.55
N PRO A 46 15.84 -15.73 7.70
CA PRO A 46 14.41 -15.49 7.93
C PRO A 46 13.98 -14.06 7.52
N ARG A 47 12.79 -13.96 6.90
CA ARG A 47 12.25 -12.71 6.36
C ARG A 47 11.10 -12.11 7.14
N MET A 48 10.54 -12.88 8.08
CA MET A 48 9.36 -12.51 8.85
C MET A 48 9.54 -12.93 10.30
N ALA A 49 9.01 -12.12 11.21
CA ALA A 49 8.97 -12.42 12.64
C ALA A 49 7.69 -11.84 13.25
N GLU A 50 7.03 -12.61 14.10
CA GLU A 50 5.90 -12.13 14.88
C GLU A 50 6.36 -11.19 15.98
N THR A 51 5.51 -10.23 16.32
CA THR A 51 5.66 -9.32 17.44
C THR A 51 4.33 -9.19 18.19
N PRO A 52 4.30 -8.71 19.42
CA PRO A 52 3.04 -8.41 20.09
C PRO A 52 2.18 -7.47 19.23
N SER A 53 0.94 -7.91 18.90
CA SER A 53 -0.04 -7.17 18.09
C SER A 53 0.43 -6.76 16.68
N GLY A 54 1.42 -7.48 16.11
CA GLY A 54 1.93 -7.14 14.78
C GLY A 54 2.96 -8.13 14.25
N MET A 55 3.66 -7.73 13.21
CA MET A 55 4.73 -8.51 12.61
C MET A 55 5.81 -7.64 11.98
N LEU A 56 7.02 -8.18 11.90
CA LEU A 56 8.14 -7.62 11.15
C LEU A 56 8.34 -8.39 9.86
N ASN A 57 8.65 -7.69 8.77
CA ASN A 57 9.06 -8.31 7.52
C ASN A 57 10.25 -7.59 6.89
N CYS A 58 11.06 -8.36 6.18
CA CYS A 58 12.15 -7.87 5.34
C CYS A 58 12.21 -8.65 4.00
N VAL A 59 11.08 -8.79 3.31
CA VAL A 59 10.97 -9.60 2.08
C VAL A 59 11.90 -9.12 0.96
N GLY A 60 12.11 -7.80 0.82
CA GLY A 60 13.04 -7.23 -0.17
C GLY A 60 12.49 -7.20 -1.60
N LEU A 61 11.20 -6.92 -1.76
CA LEU A 61 10.54 -6.77 -3.08
C LEU A 61 10.70 -7.99 -4.01
N GLN A 62 10.71 -9.21 -3.50
CA GLN A 62 10.78 -10.41 -4.34
C GLN A 62 9.67 -10.41 -5.40
N ASN A 63 10.04 -10.38 -6.68
CA ASN A 63 9.12 -10.41 -7.81
C ASN A 63 9.82 -10.85 -9.10
N LYS A 64 9.05 -11.20 -10.13
CA LYS A 64 9.58 -11.72 -11.40
C LYS A 64 9.74 -10.65 -12.50
N GLY A 65 9.58 -9.36 -12.14
CA GLY A 65 9.71 -8.23 -13.07
C GLY A 65 8.45 -7.91 -13.86
N VAL A 66 8.42 -6.71 -14.47
CA VAL A 66 7.26 -6.19 -15.18
C VAL A 66 6.90 -6.99 -16.42
N GLN A 67 7.89 -7.52 -17.15
CA GLN A 67 7.61 -8.36 -18.32
C GLN A 67 6.79 -9.59 -17.93
N TYR A 68 7.19 -10.31 -16.88
CA TYR A 68 6.43 -11.46 -16.36
C TYR A 68 5.03 -11.05 -15.91
N PHE A 69 4.89 -9.89 -15.29
CA PHE A 69 3.58 -9.36 -14.91
C PHE A 69 2.70 -9.17 -16.15
N CYS A 70 3.17 -8.47 -17.16
CA CYS A 70 2.41 -8.19 -18.40
C CYS A 70 2.03 -9.45 -19.17
N GLU A 71 2.97 -10.40 -19.31
CA GLU A 71 2.78 -11.58 -20.17
C GLU A 71 2.05 -12.74 -19.46
N THR A 72 2.23 -12.88 -18.14
CA THR A 72 1.76 -14.07 -17.40
C THR A 72 0.66 -13.76 -16.40
N ILE A 73 0.75 -12.63 -15.68
CA ILE A 73 -0.20 -12.30 -14.61
C ILE A 73 -1.38 -11.50 -15.15
N TYR A 74 -1.12 -10.41 -15.86
CA TYR A 74 -2.17 -9.52 -16.37
C TYR A 74 -3.28 -10.25 -17.15
N PRO A 75 -3.00 -11.19 -18.08
CA PRO A 75 -4.04 -11.92 -18.80
C PRO A 75 -5.01 -12.70 -17.90
N LYS A 76 -4.58 -13.04 -16.68
CA LYS A 76 -5.40 -13.77 -15.70
C LYS A 76 -6.25 -12.83 -14.86
N ILE A 77 -5.63 -11.75 -14.33
CA ILE A 77 -6.30 -10.84 -13.40
C ILE A 77 -7.24 -9.84 -14.07
N ARG A 78 -7.05 -9.50 -15.36
CA ARG A 78 -7.87 -8.53 -16.08
C ARG A 78 -9.36 -8.88 -16.20
N LYS A 79 -9.71 -10.13 -15.90
CA LYS A 79 -11.10 -10.64 -15.96
C LYS A 79 -11.82 -10.59 -14.62
N ILE A 80 -11.10 -10.27 -13.54
CA ILE A 80 -11.68 -10.19 -12.21
C ILE A 80 -12.42 -8.86 -12.09
N ASP A 81 -13.71 -8.90 -11.71
CA ASP A 81 -14.55 -7.73 -11.58
C ASP A 81 -14.26 -6.95 -10.28
N THR A 82 -13.02 -6.44 -10.18
CA THR A 82 -12.56 -5.48 -9.18
C THR A 82 -11.41 -4.64 -9.75
N GLU A 83 -11.11 -3.50 -9.13
CA GLU A 83 -9.99 -2.67 -9.60
C GLU A 83 -8.64 -3.32 -9.28
N MET A 84 -7.85 -3.60 -10.32
CA MET A 84 -6.49 -4.09 -10.18
C MET A 84 -5.50 -2.94 -10.25
N ILE A 85 -4.80 -2.68 -9.16
CA ILE A 85 -3.83 -1.60 -9.02
C ILE A 85 -2.43 -2.22 -8.92
N VAL A 86 -1.50 -1.80 -9.77
CA VAL A 86 -0.15 -2.37 -9.76
C VAL A 86 0.76 -1.55 -8.86
N ASN A 87 1.29 -2.18 -7.81
CA ASN A 87 2.33 -1.56 -6.99
C ASN A 87 3.66 -1.58 -7.74
N VAL A 88 4.24 -0.40 -7.97
CA VAL A 88 5.48 -0.21 -8.74
C VAL A 88 6.61 0.24 -7.83
N SER A 89 7.76 -0.40 -7.96
CA SER A 89 8.99 -0.05 -7.26
C SER A 89 10.20 -0.04 -8.21
N GLY A 90 11.24 0.70 -7.87
CA GLY A 90 12.47 0.80 -8.66
C GLY A 90 13.70 1.11 -7.80
N SER A 91 14.87 1.14 -8.44
CA SER A 91 16.15 1.51 -7.82
C SER A 91 16.61 2.90 -8.25
N SER A 92 16.03 3.45 -9.30
CA SER A 92 16.26 4.81 -9.80
C SER A 92 14.95 5.39 -10.35
N PRO A 93 14.80 6.71 -10.49
CA PRO A 93 13.64 7.32 -11.15
C PRO A 93 13.36 6.73 -12.53
N GLU A 94 14.40 6.39 -13.29
CA GLU A 94 14.30 5.77 -14.61
C GLU A 94 13.73 4.35 -14.54
N ASP A 95 14.12 3.54 -13.53
CA ASP A 95 13.56 2.19 -13.33
C ASP A 95 12.07 2.24 -13.01
N TYR A 96 11.66 3.19 -12.17
CA TYR A 96 10.24 3.44 -11.88
C TYR A 96 9.47 3.83 -13.14
N ALA A 97 10.00 4.78 -13.91
CA ALA A 97 9.35 5.26 -15.14
C ALA A 97 9.21 4.16 -16.20
N ARG A 98 10.26 3.37 -16.44
CA ARG A 98 10.23 2.24 -17.39
C ARG A 98 9.24 1.16 -16.97
N CYS A 99 9.15 0.86 -15.67
CA CYS A 99 8.17 -0.09 -15.16
C CYS A 99 6.74 0.45 -15.36
N ALA A 100 6.49 1.71 -15.04
CA ALA A 100 5.20 2.35 -15.19
C ALA A 100 4.76 2.44 -16.68
N GLU A 101 5.69 2.74 -17.60
CA GLU A 101 5.44 2.78 -19.05
C GLU A 101 4.93 1.42 -19.57
N CYS A 102 5.55 0.31 -19.15
CA CYS A 102 5.05 -1.02 -19.52
C CYS A 102 3.62 -1.27 -19.04
N ILE A 103 3.26 -0.74 -17.88
CA ILE A 103 1.92 -0.91 -17.28
C ILE A 103 0.91 0.06 -17.91
N ASP A 104 1.33 1.25 -18.35
CA ASP A 104 0.47 2.24 -19.03
C ASP A 104 -0.17 1.66 -20.30
N ALA A 105 0.52 0.75 -20.98
CA ALA A 105 0.04 0.05 -22.16
C ALA A 105 -1.07 -1.00 -21.89
N LEU A 106 -1.35 -1.34 -20.63
CA LEU A 106 -2.34 -2.36 -20.26
C LEU A 106 -3.72 -1.72 -20.09
N GLU A 107 -4.68 -2.05 -20.95
CA GLU A 107 -5.99 -1.38 -21.03
C GLU A 107 -6.80 -1.46 -19.72
N ASP A 108 -6.83 -2.64 -19.06
CA ASP A 108 -7.65 -2.88 -17.87
C ASP A 108 -6.93 -2.51 -16.54
N ILE A 109 -5.73 -1.93 -16.60
CA ILE A 109 -5.06 -1.36 -15.44
C ILE A 109 -5.24 0.15 -15.48
N HIS A 110 -6.04 0.69 -14.55
CA HIS A 110 -6.38 2.11 -14.51
C HIS A 110 -5.54 2.93 -13.52
N ALA A 111 -4.82 2.25 -12.62
CA ALA A 111 -4.00 2.91 -11.60
C ALA A 111 -2.73 2.13 -11.28
N ILE A 112 -1.69 2.85 -10.87
CA ILE A 112 -0.51 2.29 -10.19
C ILE A 112 -0.36 2.90 -8.79
N GLU A 113 0.18 2.11 -7.86
CA GLU A 113 0.66 2.57 -6.56
C GLU A 113 2.19 2.63 -6.58
N LEU A 114 2.74 3.82 -6.56
CA LEU A 114 4.18 4.05 -6.62
C LEU A 114 4.79 3.91 -5.23
N ASN A 115 5.51 2.83 -5.00
CA ASN A 115 6.12 2.51 -3.71
C ASN A 115 7.51 3.14 -3.60
N ILE A 116 7.56 4.39 -3.13
CA ILE A 116 8.83 5.12 -2.88
C ILE A 116 9.36 4.92 -1.46
N SER A 117 8.70 4.09 -0.63
CA SER A 117 8.88 4.03 0.82
C SER A 117 9.36 2.68 1.35
N CYS A 118 9.85 1.77 0.50
CA CYS A 118 10.24 0.43 0.94
C CYS A 118 11.54 0.44 1.75
N PRO A 119 11.53 0.07 3.05
CA PRO A 119 12.73 0.07 3.89
C PRO A 119 13.67 -1.12 3.62
N ASN A 120 13.30 -2.05 2.75
CA ASN A 120 14.01 -3.32 2.54
C ASN A 120 14.83 -3.36 1.25
N VAL A 121 15.08 -2.20 0.62
CA VAL A 121 15.85 -2.09 -0.63
C VAL A 121 17.10 -1.25 -0.37
N HIS A 122 18.28 -1.85 -0.51
CA HIS A 122 19.56 -1.21 -0.19
C HIS A 122 19.85 0.03 -1.02
N ASP A 123 19.40 0.08 -2.28
CA ASP A 123 19.76 1.11 -3.25
C ASP A 123 18.55 1.88 -3.83
N GLY A 124 17.39 1.89 -3.15
CA GLY A 124 16.24 2.49 -3.82
C GLY A 124 15.20 3.06 -2.88
N GLY A 125 14.08 2.40 -2.74
CA GLY A 125 12.83 2.90 -2.20
C GLY A 125 12.90 3.80 -0.95
N MET A 126 13.73 3.49 0.06
CA MET A 126 13.81 4.30 1.28
C MET A 126 14.49 5.66 1.02
N ALA A 127 15.51 5.70 0.17
CA ALA A 127 16.23 6.93 -0.14
C ALA A 127 15.33 7.97 -0.83
N PHE A 128 14.40 7.55 -1.66
CA PHE A 128 13.49 8.47 -2.35
C PHE A 128 12.34 8.93 -1.46
N GLY A 129 11.77 8.06 -0.66
CA GLY A 129 10.59 8.36 0.15
C GLY A 129 10.87 9.14 1.45
N VAL A 130 12.12 9.48 1.77
CA VAL A 130 12.47 10.15 3.03
C VAL A 130 12.81 11.64 2.88
N THR A 131 12.92 12.14 1.64
CA THR A 131 13.12 13.56 1.34
C THR A 131 12.13 14.06 0.29
N THR A 132 11.80 15.33 0.32
CA THR A 132 10.93 15.96 -0.68
C THR A 132 11.53 15.88 -2.09
N GLU A 133 12.85 16.12 -2.22
CA GLU A 133 13.57 16.07 -3.49
C GLU A 133 13.58 14.67 -4.08
N GLY A 134 13.83 13.65 -3.25
CA GLY A 134 13.80 12.24 -3.66
C GLY A 134 12.42 11.82 -4.15
N ALA A 135 11.37 12.10 -3.36
CA ALA A 135 9.99 11.82 -3.72
C ALA A 135 9.58 12.53 -5.02
N SER A 136 9.84 13.83 -5.12
CA SER A 136 9.57 14.64 -6.32
C SER A 136 10.27 14.09 -7.56
N SER A 137 11.54 13.69 -7.45
CA SER A 137 12.30 13.18 -8.59
C SER A 137 11.67 11.94 -9.23
N VAL A 138 11.21 11.01 -8.38
CA VAL A 138 10.56 9.77 -8.83
C VAL A 138 9.19 10.06 -9.42
N VAL A 139 8.34 10.83 -8.72
CA VAL A 139 6.98 11.16 -9.20
C VAL A 139 7.03 11.89 -10.53
N ARG A 140 7.91 12.89 -10.67
CA ARG A 140 8.13 13.62 -11.92
C ARG A 140 8.56 12.72 -13.09
N ALA A 141 9.45 11.77 -12.83
CA ALA A 141 9.90 10.83 -13.84
C ALA A 141 8.75 9.89 -14.28
N VAL A 142 8.01 9.34 -13.32
CA VAL A 142 6.89 8.44 -13.59
C VAL A 142 5.74 9.18 -14.25
N ARG A 143 5.38 10.39 -13.82
CA ARG A 143 4.28 11.16 -14.42
C ARG A 143 4.47 11.44 -15.92
N LYS A 144 5.72 11.55 -16.36
CA LYS A 144 6.03 11.72 -17.80
C LYS A 144 5.81 10.45 -18.63
N ALA A 145 5.87 9.28 -18.00
CA ALA A 145 5.78 7.98 -18.65
C ALA A 145 4.43 7.27 -18.43
N TYR A 146 3.62 7.77 -17.49
CA TYR A 146 2.35 7.14 -17.09
C TYR A 146 1.22 8.15 -17.07
N ASN A 147 0.14 7.89 -17.83
CA ASN A 147 -0.94 8.85 -18.09
C ASN A 147 -2.21 8.60 -17.25
N LYS A 148 -2.29 7.45 -16.58
CA LYS A 148 -3.46 7.04 -15.80
C LYS A 148 -3.30 7.46 -14.31
N THR A 149 -4.16 6.96 -13.43
CA THR A 149 -4.15 7.31 -12.00
C THR A 149 -2.85 6.90 -11.31
N LEU A 150 -2.16 7.89 -10.74
CA LEU A 150 -0.90 7.72 -10.02
C LEU A 150 -1.11 7.94 -8.52
N ILE A 151 -1.09 6.84 -7.76
CA ILE A 151 -1.11 6.83 -6.30
C ILE A 151 0.34 6.80 -5.82
N VAL A 152 0.70 7.60 -4.82
CA VAL A 152 2.07 7.58 -4.24
C VAL A 152 2.02 7.11 -2.80
N LYS A 153 2.68 5.96 -2.52
CA LYS A 153 2.73 5.35 -1.19
C LYS A 153 3.86 5.91 -0.35
N LEU A 154 3.48 6.59 0.75
CA LEU A 154 4.39 7.34 1.61
C LEU A 154 4.97 6.49 2.75
N SER A 155 6.22 6.81 3.12
CA SER A 155 6.92 6.23 4.26
C SER A 155 6.53 6.92 5.58
N PRO A 156 6.29 6.16 6.66
CA PRO A 156 6.15 6.74 8.00
C PRO A 156 7.50 7.10 8.66
N ASN A 157 8.62 6.66 8.07
CA ASN A 157 9.96 6.80 8.66
C ASN A 157 10.59 8.16 8.31
N VAL A 158 9.82 9.21 8.51
CA VAL A 158 10.17 10.61 8.23
C VAL A 158 9.75 11.50 9.39
N THR A 159 10.39 12.65 9.52
CA THR A 159 10.03 13.63 10.56
C THR A 159 8.74 14.37 10.20
N ASP A 160 8.56 14.70 8.92
CA ASP A 160 7.41 15.44 8.40
C ASP A 160 6.87 14.78 7.13
N ILE A 161 5.81 13.97 7.30
CA ILE A 161 5.14 13.28 6.19
C ILE A 161 4.29 14.23 5.35
N VAL A 162 3.85 15.36 5.94
CA VAL A 162 3.03 16.35 5.25
C VAL A 162 3.83 17.06 4.16
N SER A 163 5.10 17.40 4.43
CA SER A 163 5.97 18.01 3.43
C SER A 163 6.22 17.08 2.22
N ILE A 164 6.37 15.77 2.46
CA ILE A 164 6.49 14.76 1.40
C ILE A 164 5.19 14.66 0.59
N ALA A 165 4.03 14.60 1.26
CA ALA A 165 2.72 14.52 0.60
C ALA A 165 2.48 15.72 -0.33
N LYS A 166 2.77 16.95 0.12
CA LYS A 166 2.67 18.16 -0.69
C LYS A 166 3.64 18.16 -1.87
N ALA A 167 4.85 17.65 -1.68
CA ALA A 167 5.84 17.57 -2.73
C ALA A 167 5.40 16.62 -3.86
N VAL A 168 4.83 15.44 -3.53
CA VAL A 168 4.36 14.50 -4.55
C VAL A 168 3.07 14.99 -5.23
N GLU A 169 2.17 15.68 -4.51
CA GLU A 169 1.00 16.36 -5.09
C GLU A 169 1.43 17.38 -6.14
N ALA A 170 2.43 18.22 -5.82
CA ALA A 170 2.95 19.23 -6.72
C ALA A 170 3.59 18.66 -8.01
N GLU A 171 4.07 17.42 -7.97
CA GLU A 171 4.64 16.72 -9.13
C GLU A 171 3.61 15.90 -9.91
N GLY A 172 2.31 15.99 -9.55
CA GLY A 172 1.22 15.40 -10.32
C GLY A 172 0.78 14.01 -9.86
N ALA A 173 0.96 13.68 -8.58
CA ALA A 173 0.27 12.55 -7.98
C ALA A 173 -1.25 12.82 -7.96
N ASP A 174 -2.06 11.83 -8.34
CA ASP A 174 -3.52 11.92 -8.29
C ASP A 174 -4.08 11.53 -6.90
N SER A 175 -3.31 10.79 -6.11
CA SER A 175 -3.66 10.36 -4.76
C SER A 175 -2.39 9.99 -3.98
N VAL A 176 -2.47 9.99 -2.65
CA VAL A 176 -1.44 9.43 -1.77
C VAL A 176 -1.99 8.31 -0.93
N SER A 177 -1.19 7.25 -0.71
CA SER A 177 -1.48 6.20 0.25
C SER A 177 -0.47 6.23 1.40
N LEU A 178 -0.92 6.07 2.63
CA LEU A 178 -0.06 6.03 3.82
C LEU A 178 -0.73 5.25 4.97
N ILE A 179 0.06 4.49 5.71
CA ILE A 179 1.52 4.45 5.77
C ILE A 179 2.07 3.12 5.25
N ASN A 180 3.30 3.12 4.73
CA ASN A 180 4.08 1.91 4.65
C ASN A 180 4.52 1.48 6.06
N THR A 181 5.38 0.49 6.19
CA THR A 181 5.78 -0.10 7.47
C THR A 181 6.77 0.78 8.25
N LEU A 182 6.65 0.79 9.58
CA LEU A 182 7.62 1.41 10.49
C LEU A 182 8.87 0.54 10.62
N MET A 183 10.05 1.16 10.69
CA MET A 183 11.29 0.43 10.95
C MET A 183 11.31 -0.15 12.36
N GLY A 184 11.62 -1.44 12.47
CA GLY A 184 11.72 -2.15 13.73
C GLY A 184 12.75 -3.29 13.70
N THR A 185 13.00 -3.90 14.85
CA THR A 185 13.81 -5.11 14.98
C THR A 185 13.28 -5.99 16.10
N ALA A 186 13.63 -7.28 16.08
CA ALA A 186 13.42 -8.22 17.17
C ALA A 186 14.68 -9.04 17.42
N ILE A 187 14.91 -9.42 18.67
CA ILE A 187 16.08 -10.16 19.13
C ILE A 187 15.63 -11.51 19.72
N ASP A 188 16.21 -12.59 19.23
CA ASP A 188 16.15 -13.90 19.85
C ASP A 188 17.16 -13.92 21.01
N ILE A 189 16.67 -13.88 22.24
CA ILE A 189 17.51 -13.77 23.45
C ILE A 189 18.33 -15.03 23.71
N GLU A 190 17.81 -16.19 23.32
CA GLU A 190 18.50 -17.47 23.49
C GLU A 190 19.67 -17.60 22.51
N LYS A 191 19.44 -17.22 21.26
CA LYS A 191 20.50 -17.23 20.23
C LYS A 191 21.37 -15.97 20.25
N ARG A 192 20.96 -14.94 20.99
CA ARG A 192 21.64 -13.63 21.05
C ARG A 192 21.85 -13.01 19.65
N LYS A 193 20.83 -13.12 18.79
CA LYS A 193 20.86 -12.67 17.38
C LYS A 193 19.59 -11.95 17.01
N ARG A 194 19.68 -11.05 16.01
CA ARG A 194 18.50 -10.45 15.39
C ARG A 194 17.70 -11.54 14.67
N MET A 195 16.36 -11.45 14.75
CA MET A 195 15.47 -12.47 14.18
C MET A 195 15.40 -12.43 12.66
N LEU A 196 15.58 -11.26 12.05
CA LEU A 196 15.53 -11.09 10.60
C LEU A 196 16.91 -11.15 9.97
N SER A 197 17.01 -11.67 8.74
CA SER A 197 18.27 -11.89 8.02
C SER A 197 19.12 -10.62 7.87
N ILE A 198 18.47 -9.48 7.55
CA ILE A 198 19.15 -8.17 7.42
C ILE A 198 19.10 -7.35 8.72
N GLY A 199 18.55 -7.92 9.78
CA GLY A 199 18.55 -7.38 11.15
C GLY A 199 17.42 -6.42 11.47
N THR A 200 16.93 -5.64 10.54
CA THR A 200 15.76 -4.75 10.68
C THR A 200 14.69 -5.12 9.68
N GLY A 201 13.45 -4.69 9.91
CA GLY A 201 12.35 -4.92 9.01
C GLY A 201 11.22 -3.93 9.23
N GLY A 202 10.23 -3.98 8.36
CA GLY A 202 9.03 -3.16 8.47
C GLY A 202 8.06 -3.77 9.47
N LEU A 203 7.68 -3.02 10.49
CA LEU A 203 6.65 -3.34 11.48
C LEU A 203 5.28 -2.97 10.91
N SER A 204 4.33 -3.90 11.00
CA SER A 204 2.94 -3.74 10.56
C SER A 204 1.98 -4.47 11.50
N GLY A 205 0.68 -4.31 11.30
CA GLY A 205 -0.37 -4.90 12.14
C GLY A 205 -1.01 -3.89 13.10
N PRO A 206 -1.91 -4.32 14.01
CA PRO A 206 -2.67 -3.43 14.88
C PRO A 206 -1.82 -2.47 15.72
N CYS A 207 -0.61 -2.85 16.07
CA CYS A 207 0.32 -2.02 16.86
C CYS A 207 0.68 -0.68 16.20
N VAL A 208 0.59 -0.55 14.87
CA VAL A 208 0.92 0.70 14.16
C VAL A 208 -0.29 1.60 13.90
N LYS A 209 -1.53 1.14 14.17
CA LYS A 209 -2.77 1.88 13.85
C LYS A 209 -2.77 3.32 14.39
N PRO A 210 -2.46 3.61 15.65
CA PRO A 210 -2.51 4.98 16.14
C PRO A 210 -1.55 5.94 15.44
N VAL A 211 -0.40 5.44 15.01
CA VAL A 211 0.58 6.23 14.26
C VAL A 211 0.08 6.50 12.82
N ALA A 212 -0.43 5.45 12.17
CA ALA A 212 -1.00 5.55 10.83
C ALA A 212 -2.19 6.53 10.78
N LEU A 213 -3.13 6.37 11.71
CA LEU A 213 -4.33 7.22 11.82
C LEU A 213 -3.96 8.70 12.00
N ARG A 214 -3.00 9.01 12.90
CA ARG A 214 -2.49 10.38 13.08
C ARG A 214 -1.90 10.94 11.79
N MET A 215 -1.08 10.15 11.08
CA MET A 215 -0.45 10.62 9.83
C MET A 215 -1.48 10.84 8.73
N VAL A 216 -2.47 9.97 8.58
CA VAL A 216 -3.59 10.15 7.64
C VAL A 216 -4.35 11.44 7.95
N TYR A 217 -4.72 11.67 9.22
CA TYR A 217 -5.40 12.89 9.64
C TYR A 217 -4.61 14.17 9.29
N GLN A 218 -3.29 14.15 9.52
CA GLN A 218 -2.43 15.31 9.21
C GLN A 218 -2.32 15.57 7.71
N VAL A 219 -2.13 14.51 6.90
CA VAL A 219 -1.99 14.61 5.45
C VAL A 219 -3.31 15.02 4.80
N ALA A 220 -4.43 14.42 5.20
CA ALA A 220 -5.76 14.75 4.65
C ALA A 220 -6.15 16.22 4.83
N LYS A 221 -5.67 16.87 5.90
CA LYS A 221 -5.86 18.32 6.11
C LYS A 221 -4.91 19.21 5.31
N ALA A 222 -3.89 18.63 4.67
CA ALA A 222 -2.77 19.40 4.10
C ALA A 222 -2.66 19.31 2.57
N VAL A 223 -3.30 18.31 1.94
CA VAL A 223 -3.31 18.12 0.48
C VAL A 223 -4.73 18.22 -0.07
N ASN A 224 -4.87 18.46 -1.38
CA ASN A 224 -6.17 18.55 -2.05
C ASN A 224 -6.53 17.26 -2.80
N ILE A 225 -5.59 16.35 -2.96
CA ILE A 225 -5.79 15.04 -3.61
C ILE A 225 -6.32 14.02 -2.60
N PRO A 226 -7.07 12.99 -3.05
CA PRO A 226 -7.57 11.93 -2.19
C PRO A 226 -6.46 11.23 -1.39
N VAL A 227 -6.77 10.87 -0.15
CA VAL A 227 -5.87 10.14 0.75
C VAL A 227 -6.40 8.73 0.96
N ILE A 228 -5.52 7.74 0.82
CA ILE A 228 -5.80 6.33 1.09
C ILE A 228 -5.12 5.96 2.40
N GLY A 229 -5.90 5.51 3.38
CA GLY A 229 -5.39 5.17 4.71
C GLY A 229 -5.03 3.69 4.84
N LEU A 230 -3.85 3.37 5.39
CA LEU A 230 -3.48 2.00 5.74
C LEU A 230 -2.54 1.95 6.94
N GLY A 231 -2.55 0.81 7.62
CA GLY A 231 -1.71 0.56 8.80
C GLY A 231 -2.52 0.14 10.02
N GLY A 232 -2.59 -1.16 10.27
CA GLY A 232 -3.23 -1.75 11.43
C GLY A 232 -4.76 -1.88 11.36
N ILE A 233 -5.37 -1.69 10.20
CA ILE A 233 -6.81 -1.91 9.97
C ILE A 233 -7.07 -3.42 9.98
N SER A 234 -7.99 -3.86 10.87
CA SER A 234 -8.38 -5.25 11.06
C SER A 234 -9.89 -5.44 11.29
N SER A 235 -10.66 -4.35 11.27
CA SER A 235 -12.11 -4.35 11.47
C SER A 235 -12.77 -3.20 10.71
N ALA A 236 -14.10 -3.26 10.56
CA ALA A 236 -14.88 -2.15 10.00
C ALA A 236 -14.76 -0.88 10.86
N THR A 237 -14.70 -1.02 12.18
CA THR A 237 -14.48 0.11 13.10
C THR A 237 -13.16 0.81 12.81
N ASP A 238 -12.06 0.05 12.64
CA ASP A 238 -10.77 0.66 12.27
C ASP A 238 -10.87 1.41 10.95
N ALA A 239 -11.51 0.81 9.94
CA ALA A 239 -11.68 1.42 8.62
C ALA A 239 -12.46 2.74 8.70
N ILE A 240 -13.55 2.78 9.48
CA ILE A 240 -14.38 3.96 9.70
C ILE A 240 -13.57 5.06 10.41
N GLU A 241 -12.73 4.73 11.39
CA GLU A 241 -11.83 5.71 12.02
C GLU A 241 -10.92 6.39 10.98
N PHE A 242 -10.34 5.61 10.05
CA PHE A 242 -9.51 6.18 8.98
C PHE A 242 -10.30 7.06 8.02
N ILE A 243 -11.52 6.66 7.66
CA ILE A 243 -12.40 7.46 6.81
C ILE A 243 -12.77 8.77 7.51
N MET A 244 -13.18 8.73 8.77
CA MET A 244 -13.47 9.92 9.57
C MET A 244 -12.25 10.82 9.76
N ALA A 245 -11.02 10.26 9.77
CA ALA A 245 -9.77 11.02 9.79
C ALA A 245 -9.44 11.71 8.45
N GLY A 246 -10.19 11.42 7.38
CA GLY A 246 -10.06 12.05 6.07
C GLY A 246 -9.60 11.13 4.94
N ALA A 247 -9.48 9.82 5.18
CA ALA A 247 -9.21 8.86 4.12
C ALA A 247 -10.45 8.69 3.22
N SER A 248 -10.25 8.76 1.90
CA SER A 248 -11.28 8.50 0.89
C SER A 248 -11.45 7.01 0.58
N ALA A 249 -10.42 6.22 0.88
CA ALA A 249 -10.37 4.76 0.76
C ALA A 249 -9.34 4.21 1.77
N ILE A 250 -9.37 2.89 1.98
CA ILE A 250 -8.43 2.22 2.90
C ILE A 250 -7.82 0.96 2.26
N GLU A 251 -6.61 0.59 2.75
CA GLU A 251 -5.97 -0.66 2.38
C GLU A 251 -5.77 -1.54 3.63
N ILE A 252 -6.06 -2.83 3.49
CA ILE A 252 -5.85 -3.84 4.53
C ILE A 252 -4.63 -4.68 4.16
N GLY A 253 -3.64 -4.72 5.06
CA GLY A 253 -2.40 -5.45 4.87
C GLY A 253 -2.31 -6.70 5.74
N THR A 254 -1.64 -6.62 6.86
CA THR A 254 -1.28 -7.73 7.75
C THR A 254 -2.46 -8.63 8.15
N ALA A 255 -3.65 -8.07 8.29
CA ALA A 255 -4.86 -8.82 8.65
C ALA A 255 -5.24 -9.89 7.59
N ASN A 256 -4.85 -9.72 6.31
CA ASN A 256 -5.06 -10.72 5.26
C ASN A 256 -4.32 -12.05 5.55
N PHE A 257 -3.23 -12.04 6.32
CA PHE A 257 -2.52 -13.26 6.70
C PHE A 257 -3.28 -14.09 7.76
N LEU A 258 -4.14 -13.45 8.53
CA LEU A 258 -4.98 -14.10 9.55
C LEU A 258 -6.33 -14.53 8.96
N ASP A 259 -6.91 -13.70 8.11
CA ASP A 259 -8.19 -13.92 7.47
C ASP A 259 -8.15 -13.34 6.04
N PRO A 260 -7.99 -14.16 5.01
CA PRO A 260 -7.98 -13.69 3.61
C PRO A 260 -9.26 -12.97 3.19
N ALA A 261 -10.41 -13.26 3.82
CA ALA A 261 -11.69 -12.61 3.53
C ALA A 261 -11.90 -11.29 4.29
N ILE A 262 -10.93 -10.83 5.08
CA ILE A 262 -11.10 -9.66 5.95
C ILE A 262 -11.48 -8.40 5.18
N SER A 263 -10.94 -8.19 3.98
CA SER A 263 -11.25 -7.01 3.17
C SER A 263 -12.72 -6.98 2.74
N ALA A 264 -13.28 -8.12 2.33
CA ALA A 264 -14.71 -8.23 2.02
C ALA A 264 -15.59 -8.05 3.26
N LYS A 265 -15.19 -8.64 4.41
CA LYS A 265 -15.90 -8.47 5.69
C LYS A 265 -15.90 -7.02 6.17
N VAL A 266 -14.78 -6.30 6.02
CA VAL A 266 -14.68 -4.88 6.36
C VAL A 266 -15.56 -4.04 5.44
N ALA A 267 -15.59 -4.33 4.14
CA ALA A 267 -16.47 -3.63 3.20
C ALA A 267 -17.96 -3.79 3.60
N GLN A 268 -18.39 -5.02 3.94
CA GLN A 268 -19.73 -5.27 4.44
C GLN A 268 -19.99 -4.54 5.78
N GLY A 269 -19.04 -4.62 6.72
CA GLY A 269 -19.19 -3.98 8.02
C GLY A 269 -19.26 -2.45 7.97
N ILE A 270 -18.63 -1.81 6.97
CA ILE A 270 -18.82 -0.38 6.71
C ILE A 270 -20.26 -0.10 6.28
N ASN A 271 -20.83 -0.89 5.36
CA ASN A 271 -22.22 -0.74 4.93
C ASN A 271 -23.18 -0.93 6.11
N ASP A 272 -23.01 -1.99 6.91
CA ASP A 272 -23.85 -2.26 8.09
C ASP A 272 -23.82 -1.09 9.09
N TRP A 273 -22.64 -0.48 9.27
CA TRP A 273 -22.49 0.68 10.14
C TRP A 273 -23.19 1.92 9.58
N LEU A 274 -23.05 2.19 8.27
CA LEU A 274 -23.74 3.31 7.61
C LEU A 274 -25.26 3.17 7.72
N ASP A 275 -25.80 2.00 7.47
CA ASP A 275 -27.23 1.69 7.58
C ASP A 275 -27.73 1.89 9.01
N ALA A 276 -26.99 1.39 10.02
CA ALA A 276 -27.34 1.55 11.43
C ALA A 276 -27.38 3.02 11.89
N HIS A 277 -26.63 3.90 11.20
CA HIS A 277 -26.56 5.34 11.50
C HIS A 277 -27.40 6.20 10.55
N ASN A 278 -28.17 5.59 9.62
CA ASN A 278 -28.95 6.27 8.59
C ASN A 278 -28.11 7.23 7.71
N ILE A 279 -26.90 6.82 7.37
CA ILE A 279 -25.97 7.55 6.50
C ILE A 279 -26.00 6.92 5.10
N ALA A 280 -26.33 7.72 4.09
CA ALA A 280 -26.55 7.21 2.74
C ALA A 280 -25.27 6.83 1.99
N PHE A 281 -24.17 7.55 2.25
CA PHE A 281 -22.92 7.36 1.50
C PHE A 281 -21.70 7.47 2.40
N VAL A 282 -20.70 6.62 2.18
CA VAL A 282 -19.42 6.65 2.89
C VAL A 282 -18.71 8.01 2.78
N ARG A 283 -18.90 8.72 1.66
CA ARG A 283 -18.32 10.06 1.46
C ARG A 283 -18.81 11.09 2.47
N ASP A 284 -19.99 10.87 3.07
CA ASP A 284 -20.60 11.81 4.01
C ASP A 284 -19.91 11.77 5.40
N ILE A 285 -19.05 10.78 5.61
CA ILE A 285 -18.25 10.64 6.85
C ILE A 285 -16.75 10.88 6.62
N ILE A 286 -16.32 11.28 5.41
CA ILE A 286 -14.90 11.56 5.17
C ILE A 286 -14.52 12.86 5.88
N GLY A 287 -13.52 12.77 6.76
CA GLY A 287 -12.93 13.93 7.43
C GLY A 287 -13.80 14.61 8.47
N VAL A 288 -14.83 13.92 8.99
CA VAL A 288 -15.74 14.49 10.00
C VAL A 288 -15.16 14.49 11.42
N ALA A 289 -14.03 13.83 11.65
CA ALA A 289 -13.37 13.90 12.95
C ALA A 289 -12.77 15.31 13.17
N GLU A 290 -13.15 15.95 14.29
CA GLU A 290 -12.67 17.27 14.70
C GLU A 290 -11.28 17.22 15.36
#